data_a7aa9d5baf09223eebdfa0599f4bc545
#
_entry.id   a7aa9d5baf09223eebdfa0599f4bc545
#
_cell.length_a   1.000
_cell.length_b   1.000
_cell.length_c   1.000
_cell.angle_alpha   90.00
_cell.angle_beta   90.00
_cell.angle_gamma   90.00
#
_symmetry.space_group_name_H-M   'P 1'
#
loop_
_entity.id
_entity.type
_entity.pdbx_description
1 polymer ?
#
loop_
_entity_poly.entity_id
_entity_poly.type
_entity_poly.pdbx_seq_one_letter_code
_entity_poly.pdbx_strand_id
1 'polypeptide(L)'
;KRITLADDQHFIRNELKRLDLVSFVADGSILPRETGVSDRPMKGSVAFHSPDSLRITLNLPGHGPISGMAIHRGITLIVGGGYHGKSTLLKALESGVYNHIPGDGREYVITDETAVKLRAEDGRSINHVDISLFIRDLPNKKDTTYFSTADASGSTSQAANVIEGMEAGTSLFLIDEDTSATNFMIRDELMQRVIHR
;
A
#
# COMPACT_ATOMS: atom_id res chain seq x y z
N LYS A 1 13.37 25.39 -8.30
CA LYS A 1 12.06 24.72 -8.03
C LYS A 1 12.21 23.20 -7.85
N ARG A 2 12.98 22.47 -8.69
CA ARG A 2 13.15 21.00 -8.57
C ARG A 2 13.94 20.61 -7.31
N ILE A 3 15.02 21.31 -7.01
CA ILE A 3 15.86 21.05 -5.83
C ILE A 3 15.00 21.29 -4.57
N THR A 4 14.30 22.41 -4.49
CA THR A 4 13.42 22.74 -3.37
C THR A 4 12.35 21.68 -3.13
N LEU A 5 11.72 21.15 -4.20
CA LEU A 5 10.73 20.09 -4.06
C LEU A 5 11.36 18.78 -3.54
N ALA A 6 12.53 18.41 -4.03
CA ALA A 6 13.24 17.22 -3.55
C ALA A 6 13.62 17.34 -2.07
N ASP A 7 14.03 18.52 -1.62
CA ASP A 7 14.32 18.79 -0.21
C ASP A 7 13.07 18.67 0.66
N ASP A 8 11.94 19.21 0.18
CA ASP A 8 10.64 19.09 0.86
C ASP A 8 10.18 17.63 0.97
N GLN A 9 10.30 16.85 -0.12
CA GLN A 9 9.93 15.44 -0.13
C GLN A 9 10.84 14.62 0.81
N HIS A 10 12.13 14.92 0.84
CA HIS A 10 13.06 14.28 1.77
C HIS A 10 12.71 14.63 3.22
N PHE A 11 12.36 15.90 3.47
CA PHE A 11 11.90 16.34 4.80
C PHE A 11 10.66 15.55 5.23
N ILE A 12 9.64 15.38 4.36
CA ILE A 12 8.44 14.60 4.69
C ILE A 12 8.83 13.14 5.02
N ARG A 13 9.73 12.50 4.26
CA ARG A 13 10.19 11.13 4.56
C ARG A 13 10.81 11.01 5.95
N ASN A 14 11.58 12.01 6.38
CA ASN A 14 12.16 12.04 7.71
C ASN A 14 11.08 12.26 8.79
N GLU A 15 10.08 13.11 8.50
CA GLU A 15 8.95 13.33 9.39
C GLU A 15 8.06 12.09 9.54
N LEU A 16 7.87 11.28 8.48
CA LEU A 16 7.18 9.98 8.60
C LEU A 16 7.85 9.11 9.68
N LYS A 17 9.17 9.01 9.66
CA LYS A 17 9.94 8.23 10.64
C LYS A 17 9.83 8.85 12.05
N ARG A 18 9.94 10.18 12.17
CA ARG A 18 9.90 10.89 13.46
C ARG A 18 8.53 10.82 14.13
N LEU A 19 7.45 10.86 13.34
CA LEU A 19 6.06 10.89 13.82
C LEU A 19 5.39 9.51 13.84
N ASP A 20 6.14 8.45 13.56
CA ASP A 20 5.64 7.07 13.46
C ASP A 20 4.48 6.92 12.45
N LEU A 21 4.66 7.55 11.30
CA LEU A 21 3.74 7.51 10.18
C LEU A 21 4.24 6.57 9.08
N VAL A 22 3.33 6.08 8.26
CA VAL A 22 3.63 5.27 7.08
C VAL A 22 3.37 6.03 5.78
N SER A 23 2.54 7.07 5.81
CA SER A 23 2.29 7.91 4.64
C SER A 23 1.75 9.29 5.03
N PHE A 24 1.96 10.26 4.14
CA PHE A 24 1.38 11.60 4.18
C PHE A 24 0.80 11.94 2.82
N VAL A 25 -0.44 12.45 2.80
CA VAL A 25 -1.15 12.88 1.57
C VAL A 25 -1.56 14.32 1.77
N ALA A 26 -0.90 15.25 1.07
CA ALA A 26 -1.18 16.67 1.21
C ALA A 26 -2.56 17.06 0.68
N ASP A 27 -3.22 17.98 1.40
CA ASP A 27 -4.43 18.64 0.90
C ASP A 27 -4.12 19.42 -0.38
N GLY A 28 -5.06 19.41 -1.31
CA GLY A 28 -4.89 19.99 -2.63
C GLY A 28 -4.24 19.07 -3.67
N SER A 29 -3.76 17.89 -3.28
CA SER A 29 -3.21 16.92 -4.24
C SER A 29 -4.25 16.44 -5.24
N ILE A 30 -3.82 16.26 -6.50
CA ILE A 30 -4.63 15.67 -7.56
C ILE A 30 -4.30 14.19 -7.68
N LEU A 31 -5.08 13.35 -7.02
CA LEU A 31 -4.81 11.91 -6.96
C LEU A 31 -5.20 11.17 -8.25
N PRO A 32 -6.33 11.48 -8.95
CA PRO A 32 -6.69 10.78 -10.17
C PRO A 32 -5.74 11.09 -11.33
N ARG A 33 -5.55 10.10 -12.22
CA ARG A 33 -4.82 10.23 -13.48
C ARG A 33 -5.76 10.30 -14.66
N GLU A 34 -5.33 10.91 -15.79
CA GLU A 34 -6.14 11.06 -16.99
C GLU A 34 -6.63 9.71 -17.52
N THR A 35 -5.79 8.69 -17.46
CA THR A 35 -6.10 7.30 -17.86
C THR A 35 -5.41 6.30 -16.95
N GLY A 36 -5.77 5.03 -17.05
CA GLY A 36 -5.15 3.95 -16.28
C GLY A 36 -3.65 3.71 -16.56
N VAL A 37 -3.15 4.23 -17.68
CA VAL A 37 -1.76 4.10 -18.13
C VAL A 37 -1.02 5.43 -18.20
N SER A 38 -1.65 6.53 -17.79
CA SER A 38 -1.05 7.88 -17.80
C SER A 38 -0.66 8.29 -16.39
N ASP A 39 0.51 8.93 -16.25
CA ASP A 39 0.95 9.57 -15.02
C ASP A 39 0.48 11.03 -14.92
N ARG A 40 -0.21 11.55 -15.93
CA ARG A 40 -0.70 12.93 -15.92
C ARG A 40 -1.88 13.10 -14.98
N PRO A 41 -1.91 14.18 -14.18
CA PRO A 41 -3.06 14.49 -13.32
C PRO A 41 -4.32 14.71 -14.15
N MET A 42 -5.45 14.16 -13.68
CA MET A 42 -6.75 14.34 -14.33
C MET A 42 -7.21 15.80 -14.20
N LYS A 43 -7.42 16.46 -15.32
CA LYS A 43 -7.93 17.83 -15.35
C LYS A 43 -9.38 17.90 -14.83
N GLY A 44 -9.68 18.92 -14.02
CA GLY A 44 -11.02 19.15 -13.49
C GLY A 44 -11.44 18.13 -12.40
N SER A 45 -10.55 17.29 -11.92
CA SER A 45 -10.82 16.40 -10.78
C SER A 45 -10.86 17.16 -9.46
N VAL A 46 -11.58 16.59 -8.49
CA VAL A 46 -11.64 17.15 -7.13
C VAL A 46 -10.28 16.93 -6.46
N ALA A 47 -9.72 18.00 -5.90
CA ALA A 47 -8.50 17.92 -5.12
C ALA A 47 -8.73 17.14 -3.81
N PHE A 48 -7.71 16.45 -3.36
CA PHE A 48 -7.75 15.70 -2.10
C PHE A 48 -7.93 16.66 -0.92
N HIS A 49 -8.76 16.25 0.02
CA HIS A 49 -8.96 16.93 1.30
C HIS A 49 -8.92 15.91 2.43
N SER A 50 -8.07 16.15 3.40
CA SER A 50 -7.88 15.25 4.52
C SER A 50 -9.05 15.28 5.50
N PRO A 51 -9.47 14.11 6.05
CA PRO A 51 -10.38 14.09 7.20
C PRO A 51 -9.78 14.84 8.39
N ASP A 52 -10.59 15.60 9.12
CA ASP A 52 -10.09 16.41 10.25
C ASP A 52 -9.37 15.58 11.32
N SER A 53 -9.85 14.35 11.56
CA SER A 53 -9.29 13.43 12.55
C SER A 53 -7.88 12.90 12.19
N LEU A 54 -7.49 12.98 10.91
CA LEU A 54 -6.20 12.48 10.42
C LEU A 54 -5.30 13.61 9.91
N ARG A 55 -5.77 14.87 10.00
CA ARG A 55 -5.04 16.02 9.47
C ARG A 55 -3.91 16.43 10.39
N ILE A 56 -2.73 16.60 9.80
CA ILE A 56 -1.57 17.24 10.44
C ILE A 56 -1.05 18.36 9.55
N THR A 57 -0.23 19.24 10.12
CA THR A 57 0.49 20.27 9.37
C THR A 57 2.00 20.08 9.53
N LEU A 58 2.70 20.00 8.40
CA LEU A 58 4.15 19.96 8.34
C LEU A 58 4.70 21.30 7.83
N ASN A 59 5.82 21.76 8.39
CA ASN A 59 6.49 22.97 7.96
C ASN A 59 7.66 22.61 7.05
N LEU A 60 7.43 22.61 5.76
CA LEU A 60 8.42 22.23 4.76
C LEU A 60 9.48 23.33 4.59
N PRO A 61 10.76 22.96 4.39
CA PRO A 61 11.84 23.95 4.25
C PRO A 61 11.70 24.84 3.00
N GLY A 62 11.09 24.32 1.93
CA GLY A 62 10.93 25.05 0.68
C GLY A 62 9.54 25.64 0.47
N HIS A 63 8.50 24.90 0.81
CA HIS A 63 7.10 25.33 0.61
C HIS A 63 6.54 26.11 1.80
N GLY A 64 7.04 25.88 3.02
CA GLY A 64 6.42 26.35 4.25
C GLY A 64 5.34 25.39 4.77
N PRO A 65 4.32 25.88 5.50
CA PRO A 65 3.31 25.03 6.11
C PRO A 65 2.43 24.35 5.05
N ILE A 66 2.23 23.04 5.19
CA ILE A 66 1.35 22.23 4.36
C ILE A 66 0.53 21.28 5.24
N SER A 67 -0.77 21.25 5.05
CA SER A 67 -1.67 20.33 5.75
C SER A 67 -1.98 19.12 4.89
N GLY A 68 -2.25 17.98 5.54
CA GLY A 68 -2.59 16.76 4.84
C GLY A 68 -2.94 15.63 5.79
N MET A 69 -3.34 14.52 5.23
CA MET A 69 -3.70 13.31 5.94
C MET A 69 -2.44 12.53 6.33
N ALA A 70 -2.28 12.26 7.62
CA ALA A 70 -1.27 11.36 8.16
C ALA A 70 -1.85 9.96 8.34
N ILE A 71 -1.15 8.96 7.84
CA ILE A 71 -1.49 7.55 8.04
C ILE A 71 -0.47 6.97 9.02
N HIS A 72 -0.96 6.56 10.19
CA HIS A 72 -0.15 5.97 11.26
C HIS A 72 0.15 4.50 11.00
N ARG A 73 1.17 3.97 11.69
CA ARG A 73 1.44 2.54 11.74
C ARG A 73 0.25 1.79 12.35
N GLY A 74 0.11 0.52 11.98
CA GLY A 74 -0.99 -0.35 12.39
C GLY A 74 -1.88 -0.73 11.21
N ILE A 75 -3.13 -1.07 11.49
CA ILE A 75 -4.09 -1.48 10.46
C ILE A 75 -4.97 -0.30 10.09
N THR A 76 -4.90 0.13 8.84
CA THR A 76 -5.77 1.18 8.29
C THR A 76 -6.69 0.57 7.23
N LEU A 77 -8.01 0.75 7.41
CA LEU A 77 -9.01 0.36 6.42
C LEU A 77 -9.45 1.57 5.61
N ILE A 78 -9.35 1.43 4.27
CA ILE A 78 -9.90 2.39 3.31
C ILE A 78 -11.23 1.83 2.81
N VAL A 79 -12.33 2.36 3.32
CA VAL A 79 -13.69 1.89 3.02
C VAL A 79 -14.48 2.93 2.21
N GLY A 80 -15.46 2.46 1.46
CA GLY A 80 -16.34 3.32 0.66
C GLY A 80 -17.03 2.53 -0.45
N GLY A 81 -18.06 3.11 -1.04
CA GLY A 81 -18.78 2.52 -2.18
C GLY A 81 -17.93 2.43 -3.46
N GLY A 82 -18.47 1.78 -4.48
CA GLY A 82 -17.86 1.75 -5.81
C GLY A 82 -17.65 3.18 -6.36
N TYR A 83 -16.57 3.40 -7.08
CA TYR A 83 -16.21 4.69 -7.70
C TYR A 83 -15.97 5.86 -6.74
N HIS A 84 -15.80 5.62 -5.44
CA HIS A 84 -15.52 6.65 -4.43
C HIS A 84 -14.04 6.93 -4.21
N GLY A 85 -13.16 6.53 -5.11
CA GLY A 85 -11.75 6.91 -5.09
C GLY A 85 -10.83 6.04 -4.23
N LYS A 86 -11.30 4.92 -3.65
CA LYS A 86 -10.47 4.00 -2.84
C LYS A 86 -9.21 3.54 -3.57
N SER A 87 -9.40 2.94 -4.76
CA SER A 87 -8.28 2.46 -5.60
C SER A 87 -7.39 3.60 -6.10
N THR A 88 -7.95 4.81 -6.29
CA THR A 88 -7.19 6.01 -6.65
C THR A 88 -6.26 6.43 -5.52
N LEU A 89 -6.77 6.45 -4.28
CA LEU A 89 -5.95 6.73 -3.10
C LEU A 89 -4.87 5.66 -2.91
N LEU A 90 -5.23 4.37 -3.00
CA LEU A 90 -4.26 3.28 -2.85
C LEU A 90 -3.14 3.36 -3.89
N LYS A 91 -3.47 3.64 -5.17
CA LYS A 91 -2.47 3.86 -6.24
C LYS A 91 -1.60 5.09 -5.98
N ALA A 92 -2.14 6.15 -5.38
CA ALA A 92 -1.36 7.31 -5.00
C ALA A 92 -0.37 6.97 -3.88
N LEU A 93 -0.79 6.19 -2.88
CA LEU A 93 0.09 5.68 -1.82
C LEU A 93 1.17 4.75 -2.38
N GLU A 94 0.81 3.86 -3.32
CA GLU A 94 1.75 2.96 -4.00
C GLU A 94 2.85 3.74 -4.74
N SER A 95 2.49 4.79 -5.48
CA SER A 95 3.48 5.64 -6.17
C SER A 95 4.25 6.59 -5.25
N GLY A 96 3.73 6.84 -4.04
CA GLY A 96 4.35 7.72 -3.04
C GLY A 96 5.68 7.21 -2.46
N VAL A 97 6.09 5.97 -2.76
CA VAL A 97 7.43 5.45 -2.44
C VAL A 97 8.52 6.18 -3.25
N TYR A 98 8.17 6.76 -4.40
CA TYR A 98 9.06 7.55 -5.24
C TYR A 98 8.84 9.05 -5.03
N ASN A 99 9.83 9.84 -5.43
CA ASN A 99 9.70 11.28 -5.50
C ASN A 99 8.95 11.69 -6.78
N HIS A 100 8.04 12.64 -6.64
CA HIS A 100 7.27 13.19 -7.75
C HIS A 100 7.92 14.45 -8.32
N ILE A 101 7.68 14.72 -9.60
CA ILE A 101 8.15 15.93 -10.28
C ILE A 101 7.16 17.10 -10.09
N PRO A 102 7.60 18.36 -10.24
CA PRO A 102 6.69 19.50 -10.20
C PRO A 102 5.61 19.42 -11.30
N GLY A 103 4.36 19.67 -10.92
CA GLY A 103 3.20 19.60 -11.83
C GLY A 103 2.55 18.23 -11.94
N ASP A 104 3.06 17.24 -11.16
CA ASP A 104 2.49 15.90 -11.12
C ASP A 104 1.15 15.83 -10.36
N GLY A 105 0.87 16.78 -9.49
CA GLY A 105 -0.32 16.82 -8.65
C GLY A 105 -0.24 15.90 -7.41
N ARG A 106 0.79 15.08 -7.28
CA ARG A 106 1.07 14.22 -6.11
C ARG A 106 2.42 14.55 -5.47
N GLU A 107 2.92 15.78 -5.67
CA GLU A 107 4.24 16.21 -5.23
C GLU A 107 4.51 15.93 -3.75
N TYR A 108 3.47 16.04 -2.93
CA TYR A 108 3.52 15.83 -1.49
C TYR A 108 2.67 14.64 -1.03
N VAL A 109 2.55 13.63 -1.87
CA VAL A 109 2.04 12.30 -1.52
C VAL A 109 3.25 11.41 -1.32
N ILE A 110 3.60 11.16 -0.06
CA ILE A 110 4.82 10.45 0.30
C ILE A 110 4.45 9.24 1.16
N THR A 111 4.99 8.09 0.78
CA THR A 111 4.79 6.81 1.47
C THR A 111 6.14 6.25 1.91
N ASP A 112 6.15 5.45 2.96
CA ASP A 112 7.33 4.73 3.42
C ASP A 112 8.02 4.02 2.24
N GLU A 113 9.31 4.23 2.12
CA GLU A 113 10.11 3.75 0.98
C GLU A 113 10.21 2.22 0.88
N THR A 114 9.89 1.52 1.98
CA THR A 114 9.89 0.04 2.04
C THR A 114 8.53 -0.56 1.72
N ALA A 115 7.54 0.26 1.37
CA ALA A 115 6.18 -0.21 1.11
C ALA A 115 6.12 -1.17 -0.08
N VAL A 116 5.35 -2.25 0.08
CA VAL A 116 5.11 -3.26 -0.95
C VAL A 116 3.62 -3.45 -1.16
N LYS A 117 3.17 -3.46 -2.41
CA LYS A 117 1.81 -3.87 -2.75
C LYS A 117 1.71 -5.38 -2.85
N LEU A 118 0.89 -5.96 -2.01
CA LEU A 118 0.58 -7.39 -2.05
C LEU A 118 -0.42 -7.72 -3.14
N ARG A 119 -0.14 -8.79 -3.87
CA ARG A 119 -1.03 -9.36 -4.89
C ARG A 119 -1.07 -10.87 -4.78
N ALA A 120 -2.18 -11.46 -5.19
CA ALA A 120 -2.24 -12.87 -5.52
C ALA A 120 -1.67 -13.07 -6.92
N GLU A 121 -0.76 -14.02 -7.08
CA GLU A 121 -0.06 -14.30 -8.34
C GLU A 121 -0.13 -15.80 -8.62
N ASP A 122 -1.22 -16.23 -9.28
CA ASP A 122 -1.36 -17.62 -9.68
C ASP A 122 -0.23 -18.05 -10.64
N GLY A 123 0.30 -19.23 -10.42
CA GLY A 123 1.40 -19.77 -11.22
C GLY A 123 2.81 -19.28 -10.78
N ARG A 124 2.91 -18.45 -9.75
CA ARG A 124 4.20 -18.00 -9.25
C ARG A 124 5.02 -19.16 -8.67
N SER A 125 6.32 -19.20 -8.95
CA SER A 125 7.28 -20.05 -8.25
C SER A 125 7.56 -19.52 -6.84
N ILE A 126 7.57 -20.41 -5.85
CA ILE A 126 7.98 -20.14 -4.46
C ILE A 126 9.10 -21.13 -4.12
N ASN A 127 10.12 -20.64 -3.43
CA ASN A 127 11.29 -21.43 -3.08
C ASN A 127 11.67 -21.24 -1.61
N HIS A 128 11.45 -22.28 -0.80
CA HIS A 128 11.86 -22.36 0.60
C HIS A 128 11.34 -21.22 1.49
N VAL A 129 10.03 -20.94 1.43
CA VAL A 129 9.38 -19.90 2.24
C VAL A 129 8.54 -20.54 3.34
N ASP A 130 8.63 -20.04 4.56
CA ASP A 130 7.75 -20.44 5.66
C ASP A 130 6.41 -19.72 5.57
N ILE A 131 5.40 -20.39 5.04
CA ILE A 131 4.03 -19.87 4.93
C ILE A 131 3.11 -20.33 6.06
N SER A 132 3.63 -21.03 7.07
CA SER A 132 2.85 -21.67 8.15
C SER A 132 2.09 -20.65 9.01
N LEU A 133 2.49 -19.38 9.01
CA LEU A 133 1.76 -18.29 9.67
C LEU A 133 0.33 -18.13 9.10
N PHE A 134 0.15 -18.38 7.82
CA PHE A 134 -1.11 -18.19 7.11
C PHE A 134 -1.78 -19.52 6.71
N ILE A 135 -0.99 -20.50 6.33
CA ILE A 135 -1.45 -21.78 5.78
C ILE A 135 -0.75 -22.91 6.52
N ARG A 136 -1.49 -23.63 7.38
CA ARG A 136 -0.92 -24.74 8.17
C ARG A 136 -1.04 -26.08 7.48
N ASP A 137 -2.15 -26.33 6.79
CA ASP A 137 -2.45 -27.58 6.12
C ASP A 137 -2.73 -27.36 4.65
N LEU A 138 -1.99 -28.05 3.79
CA LEU A 138 -2.25 -28.10 2.36
C LEU A 138 -2.87 -29.44 1.98
N PRO A 139 -3.79 -29.48 0.98
CA PRO A 139 -4.44 -30.73 0.55
C PRO A 139 -3.46 -31.83 0.13
N ASN A 140 -2.29 -31.43 -0.38
CA ASN A 140 -1.20 -32.32 -0.81
C ASN A 140 -0.20 -32.67 0.30
N LYS A 141 -0.47 -32.28 1.55
CA LYS A 141 0.40 -32.49 2.72
C LYS A 141 1.83 -31.98 2.56
N LYS A 142 2.07 -31.01 1.68
CA LYS A 142 3.39 -30.35 1.58
C LYS A 142 3.69 -29.60 2.87
N ASP A 143 4.96 -29.61 3.25
CA ASP A 143 5.47 -28.85 4.39
C ASP A 143 5.28 -27.34 4.13
N THR A 144 4.62 -26.66 5.06
CA THR A 144 4.36 -25.22 4.98
C THR A 144 5.43 -24.39 5.68
N THR A 145 6.29 -25.03 6.48
CA THR A 145 7.42 -24.35 7.15
C THR A 145 8.65 -24.22 6.23
N TYR A 146 8.69 -25.01 5.17
CA TYR A 146 9.75 -24.97 4.16
C TYR A 146 9.16 -25.20 2.77
N PHE A 147 8.24 -24.31 2.42
CA PHE A 147 7.38 -24.48 1.26
C PHE A 147 8.07 -24.13 -0.06
N SER A 148 7.94 -25.03 -1.03
CA SER A 148 8.41 -24.81 -2.40
C SER A 148 7.40 -25.34 -3.41
N THR A 149 7.18 -24.58 -4.48
CA THR A 149 6.34 -24.98 -5.61
C THR A 149 6.75 -24.21 -6.86
N ALA A 150 6.60 -24.83 -8.03
CA ALA A 150 6.77 -24.16 -9.31
C ALA A 150 5.49 -23.44 -9.76
N ASP A 151 4.35 -23.75 -9.13
CA ASP A 151 3.02 -23.29 -9.54
C ASP A 151 2.16 -23.06 -8.29
N ALA A 152 2.23 -21.86 -7.74
CA ALA A 152 1.48 -21.49 -6.54
C ALA A 152 0.06 -21.04 -6.88
N SER A 153 -0.90 -21.40 -6.01
CA SER A 153 -2.22 -20.77 -6.04
C SER A 153 -2.15 -19.31 -5.56
N GLY A 154 -3.16 -18.51 -5.87
CA GLY A 154 -3.21 -17.11 -5.47
C GLY A 154 -3.05 -16.89 -3.97
N SER A 155 -3.72 -17.68 -3.13
CA SER A 155 -3.60 -17.57 -1.67
C SER A 155 -2.21 -17.96 -1.16
N THR A 156 -1.62 -18.98 -1.74
CA THR A 156 -0.28 -19.46 -1.37
C THR A 156 0.78 -18.45 -1.80
N SER A 157 0.68 -17.88 -3.01
CA SER A 157 1.57 -16.85 -3.49
C SER A 157 1.48 -15.58 -2.65
N GLN A 158 0.27 -15.20 -2.25
CA GLN A 158 0.07 -14.01 -1.40
C GLN A 158 0.65 -14.21 0.00
N ALA A 159 0.50 -15.40 0.60
CA ALA A 159 1.14 -15.74 1.86
C ALA A 159 2.67 -15.64 1.76
N ALA A 160 3.26 -16.20 0.70
CA ALA A 160 4.70 -16.09 0.46
C ALA A 160 5.15 -14.65 0.27
N ASN A 161 4.39 -13.82 -0.48
CA ASN A 161 4.70 -12.40 -0.68
C ASN A 161 4.77 -11.63 0.65
N VAL A 162 3.91 -11.94 1.62
CA VAL A 162 3.97 -11.31 2.94
C VAL A 162 5.28 -11.68 3.66
N ILE A 163 5.58 -12.98 3.72
CA ILE A 163 6.79 -13.46 4.42
C ILE A 163 8.05 -12.89 3.77
N GLU A 164 8.18 -13.00 2.46
CA GLU A 164 9.32 -12.45 1.71
C GLU A 164 9.45 -10.93 1.90
N GLY A 165 8.33 -10.20 1.91
CA GLY A 165 8.32 -8.77 2.23
C GLY A 165 8.81 -8.48 3.64
N MET A 166 8.38 -9.26 4.64
CA MET A 166 8.86 -9.13 6.02
C MET A 166 10.37 -9.41 6.13
N GLU A 167 10.85 -10.45 5.47
CA GLU A 167 12.28 -10.80 5.41
C GLU A 167 13.10 -9.70 4.72
N ALA A 168 12.53 -9.05 3.70
CA ALA A 168 13.15 -7.91 3.02
C ALA A 168 13.12 -6.60 3.83
N GLY A 169 12.49 -6.59 5.01
CA GLY A 169 12.39 -5.41 5.88
C GLY A 169 11.27 -4.44 5.51
N THR A 170 10.26 -4.89 4.79
CA THR A 170 9.06 -4.11 4.49
C THR A 170 8.34 -3.69 5.77
N SER A 171 8.07 -2.41 5.92
CA SER A 171 7.35 -1.82 7.06
C SER A 171 5.89 -1.49 6.77
N LEU A 172 5.48 -1.54 5.50
CA LEU A 172 4.13 -1.24 5.06
C LEU A 172 3.69 -2.16 3.93
N PHE A 173 2.58 -2.87 4.12
CA PHE A 173 1.91 -3.61 3.06
C PHE A 173 0.66 -2.85 2.59
N LEU A 174 0.56 -2.66 1.29
CA LEU A 174 -0.62 -2.12 0.62
C LEU A 174 -1.42 -3.28 0.02
N ILE A 175 -2.67 -3.41 0.42
CA ILE A 175 -3.52 -4.55 0.04
C ILE A 175 -4.78 -4.01 -0.63
N ASP A 176 -5.09 -4.54 -1.81
CA ASP A 176 -6.25 -4.21 -2.61
C ASP A 176 -7.14 -5.46 -2.77
N GLU A 177 -8.41 -5.34 -2.45
CA GLU A 177 -9.38 -6.42 -2.57
C GLU A 177 -9.39 -7.03 -3.99
N ASP A 178 -9.38 -6.19 -5.02
CA ASP A 178 -9.45 -6.59 -6.43
C ASP A 178 -8.24 -7.43 -6.90
N THR A 179 -7.11 -7.34 -6.20
CA THR A 179 -5.87 -8.04 -6.56
C THR A 179 -5.44 -9.08 -5.53
N SER A 180 -6.23 -9.28 -4.50
CA SER A 180 -5.99 -10.27 -3.44
C SER A 180 -6.74 -11.56 -3.68
N ALA A 181 -6.19 -12.67 -3.20
CA ALA A 181 -6.89 -13.93 -3.18
C ALA A 181 -8.04 -13.87 -2.16
N THR A 182 -9.24 -14.19 -2.61
CA THR A 182 -10.46 -14.12 -1.78
C THR A 182 -10.30 -14.92 -0.48
N ASN A 183 -9.75 -16.12 -0.56
CA ASN A 183 -9.55 -16.99 0.60
C ASN A 183 -8.45 -16.54 1.56
N PHE A 184 -7.61 -15.59 1.15
CA PHE A 184 -6.57 -15.03 2.02
C PHE A 184 -7.13 -13.95 2.95
N MET A 185 -8.03 -13.11 2.44
CA MET A 185 -8.56 -11.94 3.16
C MET A 185 -9.86 -12.24 3.90
N ILE A 186 -10.72 -13.09 3.34
CA ILE A 186 -12.09 -13.31 3.82
C ILE A 186 -12.31 -14.81 4.02
N ARG A 187 -12.73 -15.18 5.22
CA ARG A 187 -13.31 -16.49 5.50
C ARG A 187 -14.81 -16.30 5.70
N ASP A 188 -15.60 -16.79 4.76
CA ASP A 188 -17.04 -16.82 4.91
C ASP A 188 -17.48 -17.83 6.00
N GLU A 189 -18.74 -17.77 6.40
CA GLU A 189 -19.26 -18.62 7.47
C GLU A 189 -19.16 -20.13 7.14
N LEU A 190 -19.26 -20.49 5.86
CA LEU A 190 -19.13 -21.86 5.39
C LEU A 190 -17.68 -22.34 5.51
N MET A 191 -16.73 -21.52 5.08
CA MET A 191 -15.30 -21.84 5.18
C MET A 191 -14.83 -21.90 6.64
N GLN A 192 -15.38 -21.10 7.53
CA GLN A 192 -15.08 -21.17 8.98
C GLN A 192 -15.52 -22.49 9.61
N ARG A 193 -16.55 -23.16 9.05
CA ARG A 193 -17.02 -24.47 9.51
C ARG A 193 -16.16 -25.62 8.99
N VAL A 194 -15.54 -25.47 7.84
CA VAL A 194 -14.76 -26.52 7.18
C VAL A 194 -13.28 -26.49 7.60
N ILE A 195 -12.75 -25.29 7.86
CA ILE A 195 -11.35 -25.09 8.26
C ILE A 195 -11.34 -24.79 9.76
N HIS A 196 -11.06 -25.80 10.58
CA HIS A 196 -10.85 -25.61 12.01
C HIS A 196 -9.63 -24.70 12.27
N ARG A 197 -9.75 -23.89 13.35
CA ARG A 197 -8.69 -22.98 13.82
C ARG A 197 -7.47 -23.76 14.30
#